data_0d0b192c7c32bc7ac5b982336bdb3fa4
#
_entry.id   0d0b192c7c32bc7ac5b982336bdb3fa4
#
_cell.length_a   1.000
_cell.length_b   1.000
_cell.length_c   1.000
_cell.angle_alpha   90.00
_cell.angle_beta   90.00
_cell.angle_gamma   90.00
#
_symmetry.space_group_name_H-M   'P 1'
#
loop_
_entity.id
_entity.type
_entity.pdbx_description
1 polymer ?
#
loop_
_entity_poly.entity_id
_entity_poly.type
_entity_poly.pdbx_seq_one_letter_code
_entity_poly.pdbx_strand_id
1 'polypeptide(L)'
;MIIKNASENHLNEINEITNYSIINTNFNFNFEPKTLEDTKKWYYEHMEKNFPIIVCLIDDKVVGWASLSTFRDYRGYDKTVEVSLYVKNNYKRMGIGSLLLQKIEEEARNRKFNSIISVITGGNDASINLHKKFGYEIKGNFEKIGFKNNDFLDVLFLYKIL
;
A
#
# COMPACT_ATOMS: atom_id res chain seq x y z
N MET A 1 -15.15 8.27 10.88
CA MET A 1 -14.15 7.64 10.00
C MET A 1 -14.59 7.87 8.57
N ILE A 2 -13.78 8.54 7.76
CA ILE A 2 -14.10 8.96 6.39
C ILE A 2 -12.99 8.48 5.47
N ILE A 3 -13.36 7.85 4.33
CA ILE A 3 -12.41 7.50 3.24
C ILE A 3 -12.63 8.46 2.08
N LYS A 4 -11.57 9.09 1.59
CA LYS A 4 -11.59 9.98 0.43
C LYS A 4 -10.29 9.95 -0.36
N ASN A 5 -10.32 10.54 -1.55
CA ASN A 5 -9.08 10.75 -2.33
C ASN A 5 -8.12 11.65 -1.56
N ALA A 6 -6.84 11.31 -1.65
CA ALA A 6 -5.78 12.15 -1.09
C ALA A 6 -5.71 13.50 -1.82
N SER A 7 -5.27 14.51 -1.10
CA SER A 7 -4.89 15.82 -1.64
C SER A 7 -3.56 16.24 -1.04
N GLU A 8 -2.98 17.31 -1.52
CA GLU A 8 -1.70 17.83 -1.02
C GLU A 8 -1.69 18.06 0.49
N ASN A 9 -2.83 18.47 1.06
CA ASN A 9 -2.96 18.71 2.50
C ASN A 9 -2.76 17.46 3.37
N HIS A 10 -2.84 16.26 2.76
CA HIS A 10 -2.65 14.99 3.48
C HIS A 10 -1.21 14.45 3.39
N LEU A 11 -0.34 15.06 2.55
CA LEU A 11 0.96 14.48 2.22
C LEU A 11 1.92 14.43 3.40
N ASN A 12 1.84 15.38 4.31
CA ASN A 12 2.66 15.37 5.52
C ASN A 12 2.37 14.14 6.38
N GLU A 13 1.09 13.86 6.63
CA GLU A 13 0.67 12.72 7.45
C GLU A 13 0.89 11.38 6.72
N ILE A 14 0.70 11.33 5.40
CA ILE A 14 1.07 10.16 4.57
C ILE A 14 2.57 9.87 4.71
N ASN A 15 3.41 10.91 4.62
CA ASN A 15 4.84 10.81 4.79
C ASN A 15 5.22 10.27 6.18
N GLU A 16 4.61 10.80 7.25
CA GLU A 16 4.82 10.33 8.62
C GLU A 16 4.48 8.84 8.79
N ILE A 17 3.32 8.40 8.26
CA ILE A 17 2.88 6.99 8.34
C ILE A 17 3.85 6.08 7.59
N THR A 18 4.29 6.50 6.40
CA THR A 18 5.24 5.76 5.57
C THR A 18 6.59 5.65 6.26
N ASN A 19 7.12 6.76 6.78
CA ASN A 19 8.40 6.81 7.47
C ASN A 19 8.41 6.01 8.76
N TYR A 20 7.28 5.98 9.50
CA TYR A 20 7.16 5.08 10.64
C TYR A 20 7.40 3.61 10.24
N SER A 21 6.81 3.17 9.12
CA SER A 21 7.02 1.82 8.61
C SER A 21 8.47 1.57 8.16
N ILE A 22 9.09 2.55 7.50
CA ILE A 22 10.48 2.46 7.06
C ILE A 22 11.42 2.29 8.25
N ILE A 23 11.27 3.12 9.28
CA ILE A 23 12.19 3.19 10.41
C ILE A 23 11.96 2.03 11.40
N ASN A 24 10.70 1.68 11.67
CA ASN A 24 10.34 0.84 12.81
C ASN A 24 9.94 -0.58 12.42
N THR A 25 9.96 -0.95 11.14
CA THR A 25 9.54 -2.29 10.69
C THR A 25 10.43 -2.81 9.57
N ASN A 26 10.34 -4.13 9.33
CA ASN A 26 10.90 -4.78 8.14
C ASN A 26 9.88 -4.87 6.99
N PHE A 27 8.71 -4.23 7.11
CA PHE A 27 7.61 -4.36 6.15
C PHE A 27 7.68 -3.36 5.00
N ASN A 28 8.61 -2.42 5.06
CA ASN A 28 8.96 -1.51 3.98
C ASN A 28 10.46 -1.60 3.74
N PHE A 29 10.88 -1.90 2.50
CA PHE A 29 12.28 -2.13 2.16
C PHE A 29 13.09 -0.87 1.83
N ASN A 30 12.52 0.31 1.97
CA ASN A 30 13.32 1.53 2.00
C ASN A 30 14.18 1.55 3.28
N PHE A 31 15.41 2.02 3.16
CA PHE A 31 16.34 2.16 4.30
C PHE A 31 16.26 3.55 4.92
N GLU A 32 16.18 4.57 4.07
CA GLU A 32 16.15 5.96 4.49
C GLU A 32 14.72 6.52 4.49
N PRO A 33 14.38 7.33 5.50
CA PRO A 33 13.10 8.04 5.51
C PRO A 33 12.94 8.90 4.26
N LYS A 34 11.71 9.02 3.78
CA LYS A 34 11.35 9.91 2.68
C LYS A 34 11.21 11.34 3.17
N THR A 35 11.71 12.30 2.40
CA THR A 35 11.40 13.70 2.63
C THR A 35 9.96 14.02 2.22
N LEU A 36 9.44 15.15 2.66
CA LEU A 36 8.14 15.62 2.19
C LEU A 36 8.15 15.88 0.67
N GLU A 37 9.29 16.32 0.14
CA GLU A 37 9.44 16.54 -1.31
C GLU A 37 9.39 15.23 -2.10
N ASP A 38 9.99 14.15 -1.60
CA ASP A 38 9.85 12.81 -2.19
C ASP A 38 8.38 12.36 -2.23
N THR A 39 7.64 12.63 -1.15
CA THR A 39 6.22 12.28 -1.06
C THR A 39 5.36 13.11 -2.01
N LYS A 40 5.67 14.40 -2.19
CA LYS A 40 5.02 15.26 -3.20
C LYS A 40 5.28 14.75 -4.61
N LYS A 41 6.54 14.43 -4.94
CA LYS A 41 6.90 13.87 -6.24
C LYS A 41 6.12 12.59 -6.52
N TRP A 42 6.11 11.65 -5.57
CA TRP A 42 5.33 10.41 -5.65
C TRP A 42 3.83 10.68 -5.87
N TYR A 43 3.25 11.67 -5.18
CA TYR A 43 1.85 12.06 -5.34
C TYR A 43 1.56 12.56 -6.76
N TYR A 44 2.37 13.47 -7.30
CA TYR A 44 2.16 14.00 -8.64
C TYR A 44 2.37 12.93 -9.73
N GLU A 45 3.35 12.04 -9.58
CA GLU A 45 3.53 10.91 -10.50
C GLU A 45 2.30 9.99 -10.54
N HIS A 46 1.62 9.77 -9.39
CA HIS A 46 0.35 9.04 -9.34
C HIS A 46 -0.77 9.79 -10.05
N MET A 47 -0.87 11.11 -9.86
CA MET A 47 -1.88 11.94 -10.53
C MET A 47 -1.69 11.94 -12.05
N GLU A 48 -0.47 12.07 -12.55
CA GLU A 48 -0.15 12.01 -13.99
C GLU A 48 -0.54 10.67 -14.61
N LYS A 49 -0.30 9.58 -13.89
CA LYS A 49 -0.64 8.22 -14.34
C LYS A 49 -2.09 7.81 -14.05
N ASN A 50 -2.88 8.71 -13.47
CA ASN A 50 -4.26 8.45 -13.04
C ASN A 50 -4.38 7.26 -12.06
N PHE A 51 -3.39 7.06 -11.21
CA PHE A 51 -3.44 6.09 -10.12
C PHE A 51 -4.09 6.68 -8.87
N PRO A 52 -5.02 5.98 -8.22
CA PRO A 52 -5.68 6.47 -7.03
C PRO A 52 -4.76 6.44 -5.82
N ILE A 53 -4.85 7.48 -5.01
CA ILE A 53 -4.36 7.53 -3.63
C ILE A 53 -5.54 7.90 -2.75
N ILE A 54 -5.84 7.09 -1.75
CA ILE A 54 -6.93 7.32 -0.80
C ILE A 54 -6.42 7.40 0.61
N VAL A 55 -7.09 8.17 1.44
CA VAL A 55 -6.79 8.33 2.88
C VAL A 55 -8.01 8.00 3.72
N CYS A 56 -7.76 7.46 4.90
CA CYS A 56 -8.74 7.30 5.96
C CYS A 56 -8.52 8.39 7.01
N LEU A 57 -9.58 9.15 7.32
CA LEU A 57 -9.55 10.22 8.31
C LEU A 57 -10.35 9.85 9.55
N ILE A 58 -9.83 10.21 10.72
CA ILE A 58 -10.53 10.28 12.00
C ILE A 58 -10.20 11.64 12.60
N ASP A 59 -11.22 12.42 12.96
CA ASP A 59 -11.07 13.78 13.50
C ASP A 59 -10.15 14.66 12.63
N ASP A 60 -10.40 14.63 11.32
CA ASP A 60 -9.67 15.32 10.25
C ASP A 60 -8.17 14.98 10.12
N LYS A 61 -7.70 13.93 10.82
CA LYS A 61 -6.32 13.43 10.73
C LYS A 61 -6.23 12.17 9.90
N VAL A 62 -5.20 12.06 9.07
CA VAL A 62 -4.92 10.84 8.31
C VAL A 62 -4.43 9.74 9.28
N VAL A 63 -5.17 8.65 9.34
CA VAL A 63 -4.85 7.48 10.17
C VAL A 63 -4.45 6.25 9.36
N GLY A 64 -4.56 6.33 8.04
CA GLY A 64 -4.11 5.32 7.10
C GLY A 64 -4.30 5.78 5.66
N TRP A 65 -3.61 5.13 4.74
CA TRP A 65 -3.71 5.41 3.32
C TRP A 65 -3.50 4.15 2.49
N ALA A 66 -4.00 4.17 1.25
CA ALA A 66 -3.71 3.15 0.26
C ALA A 66 -3.55 3.79 -1.12
N SER A 67 -2.79 3.14 -1.99
CA SER A 67 -2.59 3.54 -3.38
C SER A 67 -2.49 2.35 -4.30
N LEU A 68 -2.73 2.59 -5.58
CA LEU A 68 -2.37 1.68 -6.66
C LEU A 68 -1.19 2.27 -7.44
N SER A 69 -0.34 1.40 -7.95
CA SER A 69 0.79 1.77 -8.79
C SER A 69 1.03 0.74 -9.89
N THR A 70 1.92 1.07 -10.83
CA THR A 70 2.38 0.15 -11.87
C THR A 70 3.00 -1.09 -11.24
N PHE A 71 2.57 -2.28 -11.67
CA PHE A 71 3.22 -3.53 -11.26
C PHE A 71 4.57 -3.70 -11.95
N ARG A 72 4.60 -3.56 -13.27
CA ARG A 72 5.80 -3.65 -14.10
C ARG A 72 5.68 -2.67 -15.26
N ASP A 73 6.79 -2.05 -15.65
CA ASP A 73 6.82 -1.02 -16.69
C ASP A 73 6.88 -1.62 -18.12
N TYR A 74 5.90 -2.47 -18.43
CA TYR A 74 5.66 -3.04 -19.74
C TYR A 74 4.17 -2.99 -20.06
N ARG A 75 3.80 -2.56 -21.27
CA ARG A 75 2.40 -2.42 -21.72
C ARG A 75 1.54 -3.68 -21.53
N GLY A 76 2.13 -4.87 -21.57
CA GLY A 76 1.44 -6.12 -21.29
C GLY A 76 0.89 -6.22 -19.86
N TYR A 77 1.38 -5.40 -18.93
CA TYR A 77 0.94 -5.34 -17.54
C TYR A 77 0.04 -4.13 -17.22
N ASP A 78 -0.38 -3.33 -18.22
CA ASP A 78 -1.18 -2.10 -17.99
C ASP A 78 -2.52 -2.36 -17.28
N LYS A 79 -3.00 -3.59 -17.27
CA LYS A 79 -4.23 -3.99 -16.56
C LYS A 79 -3.99 -4.62 -15.19
N THR A 80 -2.75 -4.72 -14.75
CA THR A 80 -2.35 -5.23 -13.44
C THR A 80 -1.71 -4.12 -12.63
N VAL A 81 -2.18 -3.94 -11.41
CA VAL A 81 -1.66 -2.92 -10.50
C VAL A 81 -1.15 -3.53 -9.20
N GLU A 82 -0.22 -2.84 -8.56
CA GLU A 82 0.25 -3.17 -7.22
C GLU A 82 -0.42 -2.27 -6.20
N VAL A 83 -0.89 -2.86 -5.10
CA VAL A 83 -1.49 -2.11 -3.99
C VAL A 83 -0.46 -1.88 -2.88
N SER A 84 -0.42 -0.65 -2.39
CA SER A 84 0.25 -0.28 -1.14
C SER A 84 -0.79 0.17 -0.12
N LEU A 85 -0.66 -0.29 1.14
CA LEU A 85 -1.59 0.03 2.22
C LEU A 85 -0.86 0.16 3.55
N TYR A 86 -1.07 1.28 4.24
CA TYR A 86 -0.48 1.55 5.55
C TYR A 86 -1.50 2.13 6.52
N VAL A 87 -1.42 1.68 7.78
CA VAL A 87 -2.26 2.18 8.88
C VAL A 87 -1.36 2.65 10.00
N LYS A 88 -1.64 3.85 10.51
CA LYS A 88 -0.92 4.45 11.65
C LYS A 88 -0.94 3.51 12.85
N ASN A 89 0.20 3.35 13.52
CA ASN A 89 0.40 2.29 14.52
C ASN A 89 -0.67 2.27 15.62
N ASN A 90 -1.04 3.43 16.14
CA ASN A 90 -2.02 3.56 17.22
C ASN A 90 -3.48 3.33 16.77
N TYR A 91 -3.72 3.14 15.47
CA TYR A 91 -5.05 2.93 14.88
C TYR A 91 -5.20 1.53 14.27
N LYS A 92 -4.25 0.62 14.51
CA LYS A 92 -4.35 -0.78 14.08
C LYS A 92 -5.50 -1.49 14.78
N ARG A 93 -6.04 -2.55 14.13
CA ARG A 93 -7.16 -3.37 14.61
C ARG A 93 -8.50 -2.65 14.76
N MET A 94 -8.65 -1.45 14.20
CA MET A 94 -9.90 -0.67 14.16
C MET A 94 -10.67 -0.84 12.83
N GLY A 95 -10.31 -1.82 12.00
CA GLY A 95 -10.97 -2.07 10.71
C GLY A 95 -10.51 -1.17 9.57
N ILE A 96 -9.62 -0.20 9.81
CA ILE A 96 -9.16 0.79 8.81
C ILE A 96 -8.55 0.13 7.57
N GLY A 97 -7.70 -0.90 7.78
CA GLY A 97 -7.11 -1.65 6.66
C GLY A 97 -8.16 -2.30 5.76
N SER A 98 -9.24 -2.84 6.35
CA SER A 98 -10.34 -3.44 5.58
C SER A 98 -11.09 -2.40 4.76
N LEU A 99 -11.38 -1.23 5.34
CA LEU A 99 -12.06 -0.13 4.63
C LEU A 99 -11.20 0.42 3.49
N LEU A 100 -9.90 0.61 3.73
CA LEU A 100 -8.96 1.07 2.71
C LEU A 100 -8.82 0.04 1.58
N LEU A 101 -8.68 -1.26 1.90
CA LEU A 101 -8.55 -2.29 0.89
C LEU A 101 -9.81 -2.44 0.05
N GLN A 102 -10.99 -2.41 0.69
CA GLN A 102 -12.28 -2.41 -0.02
C GLN A 102 -12.38 -1.22 -0.98
N LYS A 103 -12.08 -0.01 -0.50
CA LYS A 103 -12.22 1.20 -1.31
C LYS A 103 -11.21 1.26 -2.45
N ILE A 104 -9.97 0.85 -2.24
CA ILE A 104 -8.96 0.87 -3.31
C ILE A 104 -9.26 -0.18 -4.39
N GLU A 105 -9.89 -1.32 -4.03
CA GLU A 105 -10.40 -2.28 -5.02
C GLU A 105 -11.55 -1.71 -5.86
N GLU A 106 -12.48 -0.94 -5.26
CA GLU A 106 -13.52 -0.23 -6.01
C GLU A 106 -12.90 0.75 -7.01
N GLU A 107 -11.88 1.50 -6.58
CA GLU A 107 -11.15 2.42 -7.45
C GLU A 107 -10.43 1.68 -8.60
N ALA A 108 -9.91 0.49 -8.33
CA ALA A 108 -9.30 -0.36 -9.36
C ALA A 108 -10.33 -0.82 -10.40
N ARG A 109 -11.51 -1.26 -9.96
CA ARG A 109 -12.61 -1.66 -10.86
C ARG A 109 -13.12 -0.49 -11.71
N ASN A 110 -13.31 0.69 -11.10
CA ASN A 110 -13.75 1.90 -11.78
C ASN A 110 -12.79 2.31 -12.90
N ARG A 111 -11.49 2.06 -12.72
CA ARG A 111 -10.43 2.32 -13.72
C ARG A 111 -10.22 1.15 -14.69
N LYS A 112 -11.04 0.10 -14.59
CA LYS A 112 -10.98 -1.08 -15.48
C LYS A 112 -9.63 -1.81 -15.43
N PHE A 113 -9.00 -1.85 -14.26
CA PHE A 113 -7.93 -2.80 -13.99
C PHE A 113 -8.51 -4.21 -13.86
N ASN A 114 -7.74 -5.21 -14.27
CA ASN A 114 -8.16 -6.62 -14.26
C ASN A 114 -7.74 -7.33 -12.97
N SER A 115 -6.60 -6.93 -12.42
CA SER A 115 -6.03 -7.64 -11.27
C SER A 115 -5.18 -6.76 -10.39
N ILE A 116 -5.08 -7.15 -9.13
CA ILE A 116 -4.24 -6.50 -8.13
C ILE A 116 -3.23 -7.49 -7.57
N ILE A 117 -1.99 -7.06 -7.46
CA ILE A 117 -0.92 -7.74 -6.74
C ILE A 117 -0.63 -6.99 -5.44
N SER A 118 -0.41 -7.73 -4.38
CA SER A 118 0.12 -7.22 -3.12
C SER A 118 1.42 -7.94 -2.80
N VAL A 119 2.49 -7.18 -2.63
CA VAL A 119 3.83 -7.70 -2.28
C VAL A 119 4.04 -7.47 -0.79
N ILE A 120 4.10 -8.55 -0.01
CA ILE A 120 4.09 -8.49 1.46
C ILE A 120 5.29 -9.23 2.03
N THR A 121 6.03 -8.56 2.91
CA THR A 121 7.13 -9.18 3.64
C THR A 121 6.60 -10.28 4.56
N GLY A 122 7.27 -11.42 4.57
CA GLY A 122 7.00 -12.51 5.51
C GLY A 122 7.04 -12.04 6.96
N GLY A 123 6.14 -12.57 7.78
CA GLY A 123 5.95 -12.12 9.16
C GLY A 123 5.00 -10.92 9.33
N ASN A 124 4.58 -10.27 8.25
CA ASN A 124 3.50 -9.29 8.30
C ASN A 124 2.12 -9.97 8.23
N ASP A 125 1.83 -10.81 9.23
CA ASP A 125 0.62 -11.63 9.28
C ASP A 125 -0.66 -10.80 9.24
N ALA A 126 -0.65 -9.60 9.81
CA ALA A 126 -1.78 -8.69 9.76
C ALA A 126 -2.16 -8.32 8.32
N SER A 127 -1.18 -7.99 7.49
CA SER A 127 -1.39 -7.67 6.08
C SER A 127 -1.76 -8.92 5.27
N ILE A 128 -1.05 -10.03 5.49
CA ILE A 128 -1.32 -11.31 4.79
C ILE A 128 -2.76 -11.77 5.05
N ASN A 129 -3.19 -11.77 6.31
CA ASN A 129 -4.54 -12.21 6.70
C ASN A 129 -5.62 -11.25 6.20
N LEU A 130 -5.34 -9.93 6.20
CA LEU A 130 -6.23 -8.94 5.61
C LEU A 130 -6.50 -9.23 4.13
N HIS A 131 -5.44 -9.38 3.33
CA HIS A 131 -5.57 -9.64 1.90
C HIS A 131 -6.26 -10.98 1.63
N LYS A 132 -5.93 -12.05 2.37
CA LYS A 132 -6.63 -13.35 2.27
C LYS A 132 -8.13 -13.22 2.54
N LYS A 133 -8.53 -12.45 3.55
CA LYS A 133 -9.95 -12.19 3.86
C LYS A 133 -10.67 -11.51 2.69
N PHE A 134 -9.96 -10.73 1.88
CA PHE A 134 -10.49 -10.07 0.69
C PHE A 134 -10.37 -10.92 -0.59
N GLY A 135 -9.99 -12.19 -0.47
CA GLY A 135 -9.94 -13.13 -1.59
C GLY A 135 -8.64 -13.09 -2.39
N TYR A 136 -7.58 -12.50 -1.86
CA TYR A 136 -6.25 -12.63 -2.44
C TYR A 136 -5.67 -14.01 -2.15
N GLU A 137 -5.06 -14.60 -3.16
CA GLU A 137 -4.37 -15.89 -3.06
C GLU A 137 -2.85 -15.68 -3.08
N ILE A 138 -2.11 -16.43 -2.27
CA ILE A 138 -0.65 -16.46 -2.35
C ILE A 138 -0.27 -17.19 -3.64
N LYS A 139 0.38 -16.50 -4.56
CA LYS A 139 0.87 -17.07 -5.83
C LYS A 139 2.39 -17.27 -5.86
N GLY A 140 3.10 -16.73 -4.90
CA GLY A 140 4.53 -16.96 -4.75
C GLY A 140 5.01 -16.62 -3.35
N ASN A 141 5.97 -17.40 -2.87
CA ASN A 141 6.77 -17.10 -1.69
C ASN A 141 8.25 -17.19 -2.09
N PHE A 142 8.94 -16.08 -2.05
CA PHE A 142 10.36 -15.99 -2.35
C PHE A 142 11.14 -15.94 -1.03
N GLU A 143 11.71 -17.06 -0.66
CA GLU A 143 12.46 -17.16 0.59
C GLU A 143 13.73 -16.32 0.54
N LYS A 144 13.96 -15.53 1.58
CA LYS A 144 15.16 -14.73 1.81
C LYS A 144 15.56 -13.79 0.67
N ILE A 145 14.60 -13.34 -0.15
CA ILE A 145 14.84 -12.43 -1.26
C ILE A 145 15.08 -10.99 -0.80
N GLY A 146 14.48 -10.60 0.33
CA GLY A 146 14.62 -9.27 0.93
C GLY A 146 15.74 -9.25 1.97
N PHE A 147 16.35 -8.08 2.19
CA PHE A 147 17.34 -7.87 3.25
C PHE A 147 17.12 -6.50 3.89
N LYS A 148 16.92 -6.49 5.20
CA LYS A 148 16.80 -5.26 5.99
C LYS A 148 17.14 -5.53 7.47
N ASN A 149 17.74 -4.55 8.15
CA ASN A 149 18.14 -4.65 9.56
C ASN A 149 18.95 -5.91 9.88
N ASN A 150 19.90 -6.25 8.99
CA ASN A 150 20.77 -7.44 9.06
C ASN A 150 20.01 -8.78 9.03
N ASP A 151 18.80 -8.80 8.50
CA ASP A 151 17.97 -10.00 8.40
C ASP A 151 17.52 -10.24 6.95
N PHE A 152 17.56 -11.52 6.52
CA PHE A 152 17.00 -11.94 5.24
C PHE A 152 15.52 -12.26 5.42
N LEU A 153 14.70 -11.71 4.55
CA LEU A 153 13.26 -11.71 4.68
C LEU A 153 12.60 -12.37 3.48
N ASP A 154 11.61 -13.20 3.76
CA ASP A 154 10.74 -13.75 2.73
C ASP A 154 9.82 -12.67 2.18
N VAL A 155 9.42 -12.81 0.92
CA VAL A 155 8.45 -11.92 0.29
C VAL A 155 7.37 -12.76 -0.38
N LEU A 156 6.12 -12.49 0.00
CA LEU A 156 4.95 -13.14 -0.55
C LEU A 156 4.29 -12.26 -1.62
N PHE A 157 3.94 -12.87 -2.73
CA PHE A 157 3.13 -12.25 -3.77
C PHE A 157 1.69 -12.77 -3.66
N LEU A 158 0.79 -11.91 -3.26
CA LEU A 158 -0.64 -12.19 -3.21
C LEU A 158 -1.31 -11.55 -4.42
N TYR A 159 -2.30 -12.26 -4.97
CA TYR A 159 -2.92 -11.88 -6.24
C TYR A 159 -4.42 -12.03 -6.17
N LYS A 160 -5.14 -11.09 -6.81
CA LYS A 160 -6.60 -11.13 -6.95
C LYS A 160 -7.00 -10.65 -8.35
N ILE A 161 -7.88 -11.41 -9.00
CA ILE A 161 -8.64 -10.96 -10.17
C ILE A 161 -9.85 -10.17 -9.67
N LEU A 162 -10.11 -9.00 -10.27
CA LEU A 162 -11.16 -8.07 -9.84
C LEU A 162 -12.55 -8.39 -10.39
#